data_54f17861d4ecce1abd1d37bc96c5a725
#
_entry.id   54f17861d4ecce1abd1d37bc96c5a725
#
_cell.length_a   1.000
_cell.length_b   1.000
_cell.length_c   1.000
_cell.angle_alpha   90.00
_cell.angle_beta   90.00
_cell.angle_gamma   90.00
#
_symmetry.space_group_name_H-M   'P 1'
#
loop_
_entity.id
_entity.type
_entity.pdbx_description
1 polymer ?
#
loop_
_entity_poly.entity_id
_entity_poly.type
_entity_poly.pdbx_seq_one_letter_code
_entity_poly.pdbx_strand_id
1 'polypeptide(L)'
;AQNGAIVSPHKVEGIELHLRYQGTEAGPLFWAQYSFLGLDPVGLKDEYCPSYFHEMRNLTLVNRAYCIRNPKHYKGFGPDCWGLTASYSVDGYAAHSPNEQEDKGVISPTAALSSIVYTPEYSMQVMRHLYGMGNKVFGPFGFYDAFSETDNWYPQRYLAVSYTHLRAH
;
A
#
# COMPACT_ATOMS: atom_id res chain seq x y z
N ALA A 1 -23.56 11.99 10.04
CA ALA A 1 -22.69 13.15 10.07
C ALA A 1 -21.69 12.97 11.22
N GLN A 2 -20.49 12.51 10.93
CA GLN A 2 -19.40 12.55 11.90
C GLN A 2 -18.90 13.99 11.94
N ASN A 3 -18.87 14.58 13.14
CA ASN A 3 -18.32 15.90 13.35
C ASN A 3 -16.88 15.92 12.82
N GLY A 4 -16.67 16.60 11.69
CA GLY A 4 -15.35 16.82 11.12
C GLY A 4 -14.52 17.71 12.04
N ALA A 5 -13.86 17.10 13.00
CA ALA A 5 -12.76 17.77 13.66
C ALA A 5 -11.67 18.01 12.61
N ILE A 6 -11.32 19.25 12.34
CA ILE A 6 -10.13 19.58 11.54
C ILE A 6 -8.97 18.85 12.20
N VAL A 7 -8.45 17.84 11.52
CA VAL A 7 -7.34 17.04 12.04
C VAL A 7 -6.09 17.83 11.77
N SER A 8 -5.40 18.23 12.84
CA SER A 8 -4.09 18.88 12.69
C SER A 8 -3.13 17.93 11.96
N PRO A 9 -2.27 18.45 11.07
CA PRO A 9 -1.23 17.66 10.44
C PRO A 9 -0.42 16.88 11.47
N HIS A 10 -0.09 15.64 11.16
CA HIS A 10 0.69 14.76 12.03
C HIS A 10 1.79 14.06 11.21
N LYS A 11 2.77 13.47 11.89
CA LYS A 11 3.89 12.81 11.21
C LYS A 11 3.90 11.32 11.51
N VAL A 12 4.02 10.52 10.45
CA VAL A 12 4.23 9.08 10.48
C VAL A 12 5.51 8.78 9.72
N GLU A 13 6.43 8.01 10.30
CA GLU A 13 7.76 7.77 9.74
C GLU A 13 8.51 9.08 9.36
N GLY A 14 8.26 10.17 10.09
CA GLY A 14 8.82 11.49 9.81
C GLY A 14 8.16 12.26 8.65
N ILE A 15 7.16 11.68 8.00
CA ILE A 15 6.45 12.24 6.84
C ILE A 15 5.12 12.83 7.31
N GLU A 16 4.81 14.06 6.87
CA GLU A 16 3.58 14.75 7.24
C GLU A 16 2.38 14.20 6.50
N LEU A 17 1.30 13.94 7.26
CA LEU A 17 -0.01 13.53 6.77
C LEU A 17 -1.09 14.48 7.31
N HIS A 18 -2.10 14.75 6.51
CA HIS A 18 -3.25 15.60 6.85
C HIS A 18 -4.50 14.76 7.17
N LEU A 19 -4.60 13.55 6.62
CA LEU A 19 -5.74 12.66 6.83
C LEU A 19 -5.38 11.56 7.83
N ARG A 20 -6.39 11.11 8.59
CA ARG A 20 -6.28 9.95 9.48
C ARG A 20 -7.11 8.80 8.94
N TYR A 21 -6.54 7.61 8.98
CA TYR A 21 -7.20 6.38 8.56
C TYR A 21 -7.67 5.62 9.81
N GLN A 22 -8.90 5.09 9.78
CA GLN A 22 -9.55 4.47 10.94
C GLN A 22 -8.64 3.46 11.64
N GLY A 23 -8.32 3.75 12.90
CA GLY A 23 -7.54 2.86 13.77
C GLY A 23 -6.05 2.79 13.47
N THR A 24 -5.58 3.40 12.38
CA THR A 24 -4.16 3.42 12.01
C THR A 24 -3.75 4.81 11.56
N GLU A 25 -2.50 5.18 11.77
CA GLU A 25 -1.98 6.48 11.35
C GLU A 25 -1.81 6.57 9.84
N ALA A 26 -1.56 5.42 9.18
CA ALA A 26 -1.53 5.28 7.72
C ALA A 26 -2.08 3.90 7.36
N GLY A 27 -3.24 3.83 6.77
CA GLY A 27 -3.94 2.58 6.44
C GLY A 27 -3.30 1.81 5.27
N PRO A 28 -3.94 0.68 4.87
CA PRO A 28 -3.58 -0.03 3.66
C PRO A 28 -3.63 0.91 2.45
N LEU A 29 -2.64 0.81 1.55
CA LEU A 29 -2.53 1.74 0.41
C LEU A 29 -3.79 1.78 -0.47
N PHE A 30 -4.45 0.65 -0.69
CA PHE A 30 -5.65 0.61 -1.51
C PHE A 30 -6.80 1.46 -0.93
N TRP A 31 -6.95 1.52 0.39
CA TRP A 31 -8.01 2.33 1.00
C TRP A 31 -7.84 3.81 0.68
N ALA A 32 -6.61 4.29 0.65
CA ALA A 32 -6.31 5.66 0.29
C ALA A 32 -6.48 5.92 -1.22
N GLN A 33 -5.94 5.01 -2.04
CA GLN A 33 -5.89 5.18 -3.49
C GLN A 33 -7.22 4.90 -4.18
N TYR A 34 -8.11 4.12 -3.57
CA TYR A 34 -9.37 3.66 -4.17
C TYR A 34 -10.27 4.81 -4.64
N SER A 35 -10.34 5.89 -3.87
CA SER A 35 -11.12 7.09 -4.22
C SER A 35 -10.62 7.78 -5.49
N PHE A 36 -9.35 7.58 -5.85
CA PHE A 36 -8.69 8.22 -6.99
C PHE A 36 -8.60 7.33 -8.23
N LEU A 37 -9.32 6.22 -8.27
CA LEU A 37 -9.46 5.41 -9.49
C LEU A 37 -10.27 6.13 -10.58
N GLY A 38 -11.18 7.01 -10.18
CA GLY A 38 -12.02 7.77 -11.09
C GLY A 38 -11.97 9.28 -10.88
N LEU A 39 -11.15 9.76 -9.93
CA LEU A 39 -11.01 11.16 -9.59
C LEU A 39 -9.54 11.56 -9.63
N ASP A 40 -9.17 12.54 -10.45
CA ASP A 40 -7.79 13.03 -10.48
C ASP A 40 -7.46 13.83 -9.21
N PRO A 41 -6.48 13.40 -8.41
CA PRO A 41 -6.07 14.13 -7.22
C PRO A 41 -5.23 15.37 -7.49
N VAL A 42 -4.78 15.58 -8.74
CA VAL A 42 -3.96 16.75 -9.12
C VAL A 42 -4.80 18.02 -9.03
N GLY A 43 -4.34 18.96 -8.21
CA GLY A 43 -5.06 20.21 -7.94
C GLY A 43 -6.26 20.07 -7.00
N LEU A 44 -6.63 18.87 -6.60
CA LEU A 44 -7.70 18.63 -5.64
C LEU A 44 -7.25 19.02 -4.23
N LYS A 45 -8.04 19.83 -3.56
CA LYS A 45 -7.80 20.32 -2.19
C LYS A 45 -9.11 20.74 -1.53
N ASP A 46 -9.13 20.76 -0.21
CA ASP A 46 -10.23 21.30 0.60
C ASP A 46 -9.69 21.84 1.93
N GLU A 47 -10.59 22.10 2.89
CA GLU A 47 -10.24 22.60 4.23
C GLU A 47 -9.46 21.57 5.08
N TYR A 48 -9.51 20.28 4.75
CA TYR A 48 -8.87 19.19 5.48
C TYR A 48 -7.51 18.82 4.90
N CYS A 49 -7.36 18.96 3.60
CA CYS A 49 -6.14 18.55 2.90
C CYS A 49 -5.74 19.58 1.82
N PRO A 50 -4.57 20.20 1.95
CA PRO A 50 -4.13 21.24 1.01
C PRO A 50 -3.76 20.70 -0.36
N SER A 51 -3.51 19.39 -0.49
CA SER A 51 -3.24 18.71 -1.74
C SER A 51 -3.42 17.20 -1.60
N TYR A 52 -4.44 16.65 -2.19
CA TYR A 52 -4.70 15.20 -2.18
C TYR A 52 -3.64 14.42 -2.96
N PHE A 53 -3.06 14.99 -4.01
CA PHE A 53 -1.94 14.35 -4.71
C PHE A 53 -0.72 14.18 -3.78
N HIS A 54 -0.34 15.23 -3.05
CA HIS A 54 0.76 15.14 -2.10
C HIS A 54 0.45 14.22 -0.92
N GLU A 55 -0.79 14.19 -0.46
CA GLU A 55 -1.22 13.27 0.59
C GLU A 55 -1.06 11.81 0.17
N MET A 56 -1.52 11.43 -1.04
CA MET A 56 -1.35 10.07 -1.58
C MET A 56 0.12 9.72 -1.79
N ARG A 57 0.92 10.68 -2.26
CA ARG A 57 2.37 10.51 -2.36
C ARG A 57 3.00 10.28 -0.99
N ASN A 58 2.63 11.06 0.00
CA ASN A 58 3.17 10.94 1.37
C ASN A 58 2.76 9.62 2.02
N LEU A 59 1.52 9.16 1.86
CA LEU A 59 1.08 7.83 2.31
C LEU A 59 1.89 6.70 1.67
N THR A 60 2.17 6.81 0.38
CA THR A 60 3.03 5.85 -0.32
C THR A 60 4.45 5.86 0.26
N LEU A 61 4.99 7.04 0.55
CA LEU A 61 6.32 7.17 1.17
C LEU A 61 6.36 6.64 2.61
N VAL A 62 5.29 6.81 3.39
CA VAL A 62 5.15 6.21 4.73
C VAL A 62 5.18 4.69 4.63
N ASN A 63 4.42 4.10 3.72
CA ASN A 63 4.40 2.66 3.50
C ASN A 63 5.80 2.11 3.16
N ARG A 64 6.51 2.80 2.25
CA ARG A 64 7.89 2.46 1.90
C ARG A 64 8.86 2.65 3.08
N ALA A 65 8.78 3.77 3.80
CA ALA A 65 9.66 4.07 4.94
C ALA A 65 9.52 3.03 6.05
N TYR A 66 8.28 2.61 6.35
CA TYR A 66 8.01 1.53 7.30
C TYR A 66 8.68 0.22 6.88
N CYS A 67 8.55 -0.19 5.61
CA CYS A 67 9.18 -1.41 5.11
C CYS A 67 10.73 -1.32 5.15
N ILE A 68 11.31 -0.13 4.93
CA ILE A 68 12.76 0.08 5.08
C ILE A 68 13.18 -0.03 6.56
N ARG A 69 12.44 0.61 7.47
CA ARG A 69 12.70 0.52 8.91
C ARG A 69 12.53 -0.91 9.42
N ASN A 70 11.56 -1.64 8.88
CA ASN A 70 11.31 -3.07 9.11
C ASN A 70 11.40 -3.46 10.60
N PRO A 71 10.51 -2.96 11.45
CA PRO A 71 10.64 -3.11 12.91
C PRO A 71 10.56 -4.56 13.38
N LYS A 72 9.93 -5.43 12.59
CA LYS A 72 9.77 -6.86 12.88
C LYS A 72 10.83 -7.74 12.20
N HIS A 73 11.79 -7.13 11.48
CA HIS A 73 12.89 -7.83 10.81
C HIS A 73 12.43 -8.90 9.80
N TYR A 74 11.35 -8.63 9.08
CA TYR A 74 10.87 -9.52 8.04
C TYR A 74 11.87 -9.60 6.88
N LYS A 75 12.11 -10.81 6.41
CA LYS A 75 12.99 -11.05 5.27
C LYS A 75 12.40 -10.42 4.00
N GLY A 76 13.24 -9.79 3.21
CA GLY A 76 12.87 -9.18 1.93
C GLY A 76 12.40 -7.73 2.03
N PHE A 77 11.88 -7.27 3.17
CA PHE A 77 11.46 -5.88 3.33
C PHE A 77 12.63 -4.92 3.16
N GLY A 78 12.44 -3.87 2.36
CA GLY A 78 13.50 -2.90 2.09
C GLY A 78 13.12 -1.84 1.06
N PRO A 79 14.11 -1.07 0.60
CA PRO A 79 13.91 0.07 -0.29
C PRO A 79 13.34 -0.29 -1.67
N ASP A 80 13.55 -1.51 -2.12
CA ASP A 80 13.12 -2.06 -3.40
C ASP A 80 12.10 -3.20 -3.26
N CYS A 81 11.66 -3.50 -2.01
CA CYS A 81 10.63 -4.49 -1.73
C CYS A 81 9.73 -3.98 -0.59
N TRP A 82 8.62 -3.36 -0.98
CA TRP A 82 7.62 -2.78 -0.10
C TRP A 82 6.24 -2.83 -0.76
N GLY A 83 5.20 -2.58 0.00
CA GLY A 83 3.83 -2.54 -0.49
C GLY A 83 2.88 -3.26 0.44
N LEU A 84 2.40 -2.55 1.50
CA LEU A 84 1.43 -3.06 2.45
C LEU A 84 0.04 -2.59 2.05
N THR A 85 -0.85 -3.53 1.83
CA THR A 85 -2.27 -3.27 1.55
C THR A 85 -3.10 -4.48 1.94
N ALA A 86 -4.42 -4.38 1.83
CA ALA A 86 -5.29 -5.53 2.03
C ALA A 86 -4.99 -6.63 1.00
N SER A 87 -4.60 -7.80 1.47
CA SER A 87 -4.16 -8.93 0.66
C SER A 87 -4.24 -10.24 1.43
N TYR A 88 -3.95 -11.36 0.78
CA TYR A 88 -3.77 -12.62 1.47
C TYR A 88 -2.45 -12.68 2.25
N SER A 89 -2.45 -13.44 3.32
CA SER A 89 -1.28 -13.90 4.07
C SER A 89 -1.38 -15.42 4.30
N VAL A 90 -0.44 -15.99 5.03
CA VAL A 90 -0.51 -17.40 5.46
C VAL A 90 -1.75 -17.67 6.33
N ASP A 91 -2.21 -16.65 7.07
CA ASP A 91 -3.37 -16.73 7.96
C ASP A 91 -4.70 -16.37 7.28
N GLY A 92 -4.70 -16.05 5.98
CA GLY A 92 -5.87 -15.65 5.23
C GLY A 92 -5.83 -14.18 4.78
N TYR A 93 -6.98 -13.67 4.32
CA TYR A 93 -7.11 -12.30 3.86
C TYR A 93 -7.26 -11.33 5.03
N ALA A 94 -6.46 -10.26 5.04
CA ALA A 94 -6.52 -9.21 6.05
C ALA A 94 -6.03 -7.86 5.50
N ALA A 95 -6.29 -6.80 6.25
CA ALA A 95 -5.66 -5.53 6.04
C ALA A 95 -4.20 -5.60 6.53
N HIS A 96 -3.26 -5.11 5.71
CA HIS A 96 -1.88 -4.94 6.10
C HIS A 96 -1.52 -3.46 5.95
N SER A 97 -1.03 -2.86 7.02
CA SER A 97 -0.74 -1.43 7.09
C SER A 97 0.66 -1.20 7.68
N PRO A 98 1.24 -0.02 7.50
CA PRO A 98 2.55 0.31 8.04
C PRO A 98 2.49 0.55 9.57
N ASN A 99 2.09 -0.47 10.31
CA ASN A 99 2.10 -0.55 11.76
C ASN A 99 2.33 -2.00 12.24
N GLU A 100 2.86 -2.16 13.44
CA GLU A 100 3.27 -3.47 13.95
C GLU A 100 2.09 -4.43 14.26
N GLN A 101 0.88 -3.92 14.43
CA GLN A 101 -0.30 -4.75 14.74
C GLN A 101 -0.84 -5.44 13.49
N GLU A 102 -0.87 -4.72 12.36
CA GLU A 102 -1.45 -5.20 11.11
C GLU A 102 -0.42 -5.77 10.14
N ASP A 103 0.87 -5.44 10.32
CA ASP A 103 1.94 -6.00 9.49
C ASP A 103 2.18 -7.48 9.83
N LYS A 104 1.98 -8.34 8.83
CA LYS A 104 2.15 -9.80 8.90
C LYS A 104 3.33 -10.31 8.05
N GLY A 105 4.25 -9.43 7.65
CA GLY A 105 5.41 -9.82 6.84
C GLY A 105 5.08 -10.19 5.41
N VAL A 106 4.01 -9.60 4.86
CA VAL A 106 3.51 -9.89 3.52
C VAL A 106 3.64 -8.64 2.65
N ILE A 107 4.23 -8.79 1.48
CA ILE A 107 4.29 -7.76 0.44
C ILE A 107 3.27 -8.06 -0.65
N SER A 108 2.50 -7.04 -1.01
CA SER A 108 1.61 -7.06 -2.17
C SER A 108 2.26 -6.27 -3.32
N PRO A 109 2.71 -6.94 -4.40
CA PRO A 109 3.35 -6.28 -5.53
C PRO A 109 2.54 -5.13 -6.09
N THR A 110 1.23 -5.33 -6.24
CA THR A 110 0.33 -4.34 -6.84
C THR A 110 0.20 -3.06 -6.01
N ALA A 111 0.41 -3.11 -4.69
CA ALA A 111 0.38 -1.92 -3.83
C ALA A 111 1.50 -0.93 -4.19
N ALA A 112 2.74 -1.42 -4.35
CA ALA A 112 3.85 -0.58 -4.78
C ALA A 112 3.73 -0.17 -6.26
N LEU A 113 3.26 -1.07 -7.12
CA LEU A 113 3.19 -0.80 -8.56
C LEU A 113 2.04 0.15 -8.92
N SER A 114 0.87 0.06 -8.28
CA SER A 114 -0.22 1.03 -8.48
C SER A 114 0.17 2.45 -8.03
N SER A 115 1.12 2.54 -7.12
CA SER A 115 1.66 3.82 -6.63
C SER A 115 2.59 4.53 -7.61
N ILE A 116 2.81 3.98 -8.81
CA ILE A 116 3.70 4.57 -9.84
C ILE A 116 3.31 5.99 -10.24
N VAL A 117 2.03 6.33 -10.15
CA VAL A 117 1.53 7.69 -10.44
C VAL A 117 1.97 8.72 -9.41
N TYR A 118 2.30 8.28 -8.19
CA TYR A 118 2.74 9.12 -7.07
C TYR A 118 4.24 9.05 -6.81
N THR A 119 4.85 7.89 -7.02
CA THR A 119 6.27 7.62 -6.72
C THR A 119 6.92 6.78 -7.83
N PRO A 120 7.00 7.30 -9.08
CA PRO A 120 7.46 6.52 -10.22
C PRO A 120 8.86 5.92 -10.01
N GLU A 121 9.78 6.67 -9.41
CA GLU A 121 11.15 6.23 -9.15
C GLU A 121 11.20 4.99 -8.24
N TYR A 122 10.43 5.00 -7.14
CA TYR A 122 10.42 3.91 -6.16
C TYR A 122 9.60 2.71 -6.64
N SER A 123 8.48 2.95 -7.31
CA SER A 123 7.66 1.89 -7.91
C SER A 123 8.43 1.14 -9.00
N MET A 124 9.24 1.85 -9.81
CA MET A 124 10.12 1.22 -10.81
C MET A 124 11.26 0.41 -10.19
N GLN A 125 11.78 0.81 -9.03
CA GLN A 125 12.76 -0.01 -8.29
C GLN A 125 12.15 -1.33 -7.85
N VAL A 126 10.94 -1.27 -7.22
CA VAL A 126 10.20 -2.49 -6.83
C VAL A 126 9.88 -3.35 -8.04
N MET A 127 9.43 -2.77 -9.15
CA MET A 127 9.10 -3.53 -10.37
C MET A 127 10.31 -4.34 -10.86
N ARG A 128 11.50 -3.73 -10.91
CA ARG A 128 12.73 -4.42 -11.33
C ARG A 128 13.11 -5.54 -10.37
N HIS A 129 13.02 -5.30 -9.08
CA HIS A 129 13.29 -6.29 -8.03
C HIS A 129 12.35 -7.50 -8.18
N LEU A 130 11.04 -7.25 -8.19
CA LEU A 130 10.02 -8.29 -8.30
C LEU A 130 10.09 -9.06 -9.62
N TYR A 131 10.39 -8.37 -10.72
CA TYR A 131 10.58 -9.03 -12.01
C TYR A 131 11.78 -9.99 -11.98
N GLY A 132 12.84 -9.64 -11.25
CA GLY A 132 14.00 -10.49 -10.99
C GLY A 132 13.66 -11.75 -10.18
N MET A 133 12.60 -11.75 -9.37
CA MET A 133 12.12 -12.93 -8.65
C MET A 133 11.41 -13.95 -9.56
N GLY A 134 11.06 -13.56 -10.78
CA GLY A 134 10.49 -14.43 -11.80
C GLY A 134 9.16 -15.06 -11.41
N ASN A 135 8.99 -16.33 -11.75
CA ASN A 135 7.74 -17.08 -11.56
C ASN A 135 7.25 -17.23 -10.10
N LYS A 136 8.06 -16.84 -9.13
CA LYS A 136 7.63 -16.83 -7.72
C LYS A 136 6.52 -15.80 -7.47
N VAL A 137 6.60 -14.65 -8.13
CA VAL A 137 5.70 -13.51 -7.90
C VAL A 137 5.00 -13.00 -9.16
N PHE A 138 5.39 -13.53 -10.34
CA PHE A 138 4.87 -13.10 -11.63
C PHE A 138 4.35 -14.29 -12.43
N GLY A 139 3.10 -14.22 -12.90
CA GLY A 139 2.43 -15.26 -13.66
C GLY A 139 1.84 -14.76 -14.98
N PRO A 140 1.02 -15.58 -15.66
CA PRO A 140 0.51 -15.28 -17.00
C PRO A 140 -0.37 -14.02 -17.09
N PHE A 141 -0.94 -13.58 -15.97
CA PHE A 141 -1.80 -12.38 -15.90
C PHE A 141 -1.14 -11.22 -15.13
N GLY A 142 0.17 -11.26 -14.89
CA GLY A 142 0.90 -10.26 -14.14
C GLY A 142 1.35 -10.73 -12.76
N PHE A 143 1.56 -9.80 -11.84
CA PHE A 143 1.99 -10.11 -10.48
C PHE A 143 0.88 -10.79 -9.68
N TYR A 144 1.25 -11.78 -8.87
CA TYR A 144 0.36 -12.40 -7.90
C TYR A 144 0.00 -11.45 -6.76
N ASP A 145 -1.05 -11.76 -6.01
CA ASP A 145 -1.60 -10.89 -4.97
C ASP A 145 -0.58 -10.49 -3.91
N ALA A 146 0.07 -11.47 -3.31
CA ALA A 146 0.99 -11.24 -2.21
C ALA A 146 1.99 -12.39 -2.04
N PHE A 147 3.08 -12.12 -1.30
CA PHE A 147 4.08 -13.13 -0.92
C PHE A 147 4.74 -12.76 0.41
N SER A 148 5.36 -13.75 1.07
CA SER A 148 6.20 -13.57 2.25
C SER A 148 7.51 -14.34 2.08
N GLU A 149 8.63 -13.62 2.08
CA GLU A 149 9.95 -14.26 2.07
C GLU A 149 10.30 -14.87 3.44
N THR A 150 9.76 -14.29 4.50
CA THR A 150 9.95 -14.80 5.86
C THR A 150 9.36 -16.19 6.02
N ASP A 151 8.15 -16.38 5.51
CA ASP A 151 7.41 -17.65 5.61
C ASP A 151 7.70 -18.59 4.42
N ASN A 152 8.55 -18.16 3.48
CA ASN A 152 8.77 -18.84 2.20
C ASN A 152 7.44 -19.15 1.49
N TRP A 153 6.52 -18.20 1.52
CA TRP A 153 5.15 -18.32 1.03
C TRP A 153 4.96 -17.52 -0.25
N TYR A 154 4.68 -18.21 -1.36
CA TYR A 154 4.53 -17.64 -2.71
C TYR A 154 3.30 -18.24 -3.40
N PRO A 155 2.08 -17.82 -3.03
CA PRO A 155 0.87 -18.34 -3.63
C PRO A 155 0.71 -17.81 -5.05
N GLN A 156 0.36 -18.69 -5.98
CA GLN A 156 0.04 -18.31 -7.35
C GLN A 156 -1.43 -17.90 -7.47
N ARG A 157 -1.80 -16.81 -6.77
CA ARG A 157 -3.17 -16.31 -6.71
C ARG A 157 -3.26 -14.87 -7.20
N TYR A 158 -4.36 -14.57 -7.85
CA TYR A 158 -4.74 -13.20 -8.21
C TYR A 158 -5.93 -12.79 -7.34
N LEU A 159 -5.91 -11.57 -6.85
CA LEU A 159 -7.01 -11.00 -6.10
C LEU A 159 -7.68 -9.91 -6.95
N ALA A 160 -8.95 -10.13 -7.24
CA ALA A 160 -9.75 -9.22 -8.05
C ALA A 160 -10.90 -8.63 -7.22
N VAL A 161 -10.59 -8.03 -6.06
CA VAL A 161 -11.59 -7.47 -5.13
C VAL A 161 -12.49 -6.46 -5.84
N SER A 162 -11.94 -5.62 -6.70
CA SER A 162 -12.68 -4.64 -7.48
C SER A 162 -13.70 -5.27 -8.44
N TYR A 163 -13.40 -6.44 -8.99
CA TYR A 163 -14.34 -7.16 -9.88
C TYR A 163 -15.52 -7.77 -9.15
N THR A 164 -15.33 -8.23 -7.93
CA THR A 164 -16.41 -8.80 -7.12
C THR A 164 -17.39 -7.73 -6.64
N HIS A 165 -16.93 -6.54 -6.35
CA HIS A 165 -17.78 -5.43 -5.91
C HIS A 165 -18.49 -4.73 -7.07
N LEU A 166 -17.88 -4.64 -8.27
CA LEU A 166 -18.52 -4.05 -9.46
C LEU A 166 -19.62 -4.92 -10.07
N ARG A 167 -19.66 -6.23 -9.78
CA ARG A 167 -20.75 -7.12 -10.20
C ARG A 167 -21.95 -7.16 -9.25
N ALA A 168 -21.87 -6.52 -8.10
CA ALA A 168 -22.94 -6.50 -7.10
C ALA A 168 -23.91 -5.30 -7.24
N HIS A 169 -23.78 -4.51 -8.33
CA HIS A 169 -24.67 -3.37 -8.62
C HIS A 169 -25.26 -3.50 -10.03
#